data_f9299dd7f0d0b772724de19d8196679e
#
_entry.id   f9299dd7f0d0b772724de19d8196679e
#
_cell.length_a   1.000
_cell.length_b   1.000
_cell.length_c   1.000
_cell.angle_alpha   90.00
_cell.angle_beta   90.00
_cell.angle_gamma   90.00
#
_symmetry.space_group_name_H-M   'P 1'
#
loop_
_entity.id
_entity.type
_entity.pdbx_description
1 polymer ?
#
loop_
_entity_poly.entity_id
_entity_poly.type
_entity_poly.pdbx_seq_one_letter_code
_entity_poly.pdbx_strand_id
1 'polypeptide(L)'
;MKQRGKKTALAAMGLCAALMLTGCGKSDAAKYEDAQKLVREGAYDEAITAFTEIDGYEDSSKYLMYIKAIQMAENGQRDLAVSTLTTLGDFADSKMLAIYYQAQEDEAKQEYESADALYRTIATFKDSAERIAAIPDLILDRDFANSKIQVEWDGDCSAMIALLGKTYSADENKMKQQIYDYAQERLECKGYDTAYELFQALSWCKYNDSAVRMKDVVYAYAQDEMSQGEYQTALDTLRQLTDYPAAEEPIRECRYQLAMQAEADGQYAKAYAEYADLGEYKDCADKAARFENEYAAATALLAGGEYDNAKSAFEALKDYADAEKMAKESVYQKGEKLLADGRFYEAKTTFETLKDYADAQTMAKESVYRKGKKQLADGQYDLALSTFSALGTYKKAYDNASYAQSRIDMQKGDYQKALDGLVKLMGYGYQEAEEPILECRYQLAAQAENNGQYAQAYAEYIDLGEYKDCADKAA
;
A
#
# COMPACT_ATOMS: atom_id res chain seq x y z
N MET A 1 38.15 -20.08 20.70
CA MET A 1 38.99 -19.90 21.93
C MET A 1 38.85 -21.08 22.84
N LYS A 2 39.96 -21.62 23.33
CA LYS A 2 40.29 -22.68 24.30
C LYS A 2 40.75 -23.97 23.63
N GLN A 3 42.05 -23.98 23.44
CA GLN A 3 43.01 -24.84 24.16
C GLN A 3 42.56 -26.30 24.32
N ARG A 4 43.06 -27.15 23.42
CA ARG A 4 43.52 -28.51 23.76
C ARG A 4 44.80 -28.78 22.95
N GLY A 5 45.89 -28.37 23.49
CA GLY A 5 47.20 -28.79 23.08
C GLY A 5 47.97 -29.17 24.32
N LYS A 6 48.81 -30.10 24.17
CA LYS A 6 49.83 -30.56 25.14
C LYS A 6 49.39 -31.61 26.14
N LYS A 7 49.43 -32.84 25.73
CA LYS A 7 49.87 -33.97 26.57
C LYS A 7 50.29 -35.09 25.63
N THR A 8 51.51 -35.11 25.16
CA THR A 8 52.28 -36.30 24.78
C THR A 8 53.68 -35.83 24.35
N ALA A 9 54.43 -35.44 25.31
CA ALA A 9 55.89 -35.31 25.15
C ALA A 9 56.51 -35.46 26.54
N LEU A 10 56.55 -36.71 27.01
CA LEU A 10 57.45 -37.10 28.10
C LEU A 10 57.35 -38.63 28.30
N ALA A 11 57.91 -39.40 27.38
CA ALA A 11 58.27 -40.81 27.58
C ALA A 11 59.25 -41.31 26.50
N ALA A 12 60.27 -40.53 26.22
CA ALA A 12 61.37 -40.97 25.34
C ALA A 12 62.71 -40.44 25.83
N MET A 13 62.98 -40.62 27.11
CA MET A 13 64.33 -40.47 27.63
C MET A 13 64.55 -41.48 28.72
N GLY A 14 64.98 -42.65 28.30
CA GLY A 14 65.36 -43.67 29.32
C GLY A 14 65.46 -45.07 28.75
N LEU A 15 66.22 -45.26 27.67
CA LEU A 15 66.80 -46.58 27.32
C LEU A 15 67.92 -46.48 26.30
N CYS A 16 68.86 -45.56 26.53
CA CYS A 16 70.13 -45.54 25.74
C CYS A 16 71.30 -45.70 26.72
N ALA A 17 71.36 -46.81 27.44
CA ALA A 17 72.61 -47.17 28.16
C ALA A 17 72.60 -48.64 28.63
N ALA A 18 72.59 -49.57 27.72
CA ALA A 18 73.05 -50.94 28.01
C ALA A 18 73.01 -51.78 26.73
N LEU A 19 73.92 -51.51 25.78
CA LEU A 19 74.28 -52.50 24.74
C LEU A 19 75.59 -52.05 24.09
N MET A 20 76.62 -52.01 24.90
CA MET A 20 78.00 -52.13 24.45
C MET A 20 78.59 -53.31 25.22
N LEU A 21 78.63 -54.46 24.59
CA LEU A 21 79.52 -55.60 24.81
C LEU A 21 78.85 -56.94 24.48
N THR A 22 78.81 -57.25 23.20
CA THR A 22 79.10 -58.60 22.70
C THR A 22 79.13 -58.48 21.17
N GLY A 23 80.30 -58.62 20.58
CA GLY A 23 80.52 -58.72 19.16
C GLY A 23 79.90 -60.01 18.55
N CYS A 24 78.71 -59.87 18.10
CA CYS A 24 78.08 -60.68 17.09
C CYS A 24 76.97 -59.81 16.48
N GLY A 25 77.30 -59.11 15.39
CA GLY A 25 76.32 -58.28 14.65
C GLY A 25 75.11 -59.18 14.33
N LYS A 26 73.89 -58.70 14.68
CA LYS A 26 72.68 -59.40 14.25
C LYS A 26 72.76 -59.64 12.72
N SER A 27 72.38 -60.80 12.29
CA SER A 27 72.29 -61.10 10.89
C SER A 27 71.29 -60.16 10.21
N ASP A 28 71.44 -59.85 8.94
CA ASP A 28 70.51 -59.00 8.19
C ASP A 28 69.08 -59.52 8.27
N ALA A 29 68.88 -60.86 8.36
CA ALA A 29 67.58 -61.44 8.64
C ALA A 29 66.97 -61.04 9.98
N ALA A 30 67.77 -61.03 11.08
CA ALA A 30 67.32 -60.62 12.39
C ALA A 30 67.04 -59.10 12.46
N LYS A 31 67.84 -58.29 11.80
CA LYS A 31 67.59 -56.84 11.64
C LYS A 31 66.32 -56.56 10.86
N TYR A 32 66.05 -57.35 9.81
CA TYR A 32 64.85 -57.25 8.96
C TYR A 32 63.57 -57.56 9.76
N GLU A 33 63.57 -58.63 10.59
CA GLU A 33 62.46 -58.96 11.49
C GLU A 33 62.19 -57.85 12.55
N ASP A 34 63.27 -57.30 13.12
CA ASP A 34 63.18 -56.18 14.07
C ASP A 34 62.61 -54.90 13.40
N ALA A 35 63.07 -54.61 12.19
CA ALA A 35 62.55 -53.48 11.40
C ALA A 35 61.08 -53.65 11.03
N GLN A 36 60.65 -54.83 10.63
CA GLN A 36 59.22 -55.14 10.43
C GLN A 36 58.39 -55.01 11.68
N LYS A 37 58.94 -55.35 12.86
CA LYS A 37 58.27 -55.16 14.11
C LYS A 37 58.08 -53.65 14.42
N LEU A 38 59.09 -52.83 14.20
CA LEU A 38 58.99 -51.34 14.35
C LEU A 38 57.90 -50.75 13.43
N VAL A 39 57.73 -51.28 12.21
CA VAL A 39 56.64 -50.84 11.34
C VAL A 39 55.28 -51.19 11.95
N ARG A 40 55.11 -52.43 12.51
CA ARG A 40 53.86 -52.82 13.14
C ARG A 40 53.56 -52.04 14.40
N GLU A 41 54.59 -51.52 15.08
CA GLU A 41 54.48 -50.67 16.29
C GLU A 41 54.30 -49.19 15.94
N GLY A 42 54.39 -48.81 14.66
CA GLY A 42 54.26 -47.43 14.22
C GLY A 42 55.53 -46.59 14.48
N ALA A 43 56.66 -47.24 14.86
CA ALA A 43 57.94 -46.58 15.06
C ALA A 43 58.67 -46.34 13.71
N TYR A 44 58.12 -45.45 12.89
CA TYR A 44 58.52 -45.29 11.50
C TYR A 44 59.93 -44.72 11.34
N ASP A 45 60.39 -43.81 12.15
CA ASP A 45 61.73 -43.21 12.05
C ASP A 45 62.83 -44.22 12.40
N GLU A 46 62.57 -45.05 13.43
CA GLU A 46 63.46 -46.17 13.79
C GLU A 46 63.43 -47.25 12.73
N ALA A 47 62.26 -47.56 12.19
CA ALA A 47 62.12 -48.54 11.09
C ALA A 47 62.88 -48.09 9.81
N ILE A 48 62.80 -46.82 9.45
CA ILE A 48 63.56 -46.27 8.33
C ILE A 48 65.05 -46.46 8.56
N THR A 49 65.56 -46.14 9.75
CA THR A 49 66.94 -46.29 10.09
C THR A 49 67.35 -47.77 9.96
N ALA A 50 66.58 -48.68 10.54
CA ALA A 50 66.86 -50.12 10.50
C ALA A 50 66.83 -50.71 9.08
N PHE A 51 65.83 -50.34 8.24
CA PHE A 51 65.80 -50.79 6.86
C PHE A 51 66.92 -50.17 5.98
N THR A 52 67.35 -48.94 6.30
CA THR A 52 68.44 -48.27 5.55
C THR A 52 69.76 -49.00 5.82
N GLU A 53 70.02 -49.53 7.02
CA GLU A 53 71.20 -50.32 7.37
C GLU A 53 71.29 -51.66 6.60
N ILE A 54 70.17 -52.14 6.12
CA ILE A 54 70.08 -53.43 5.39
C ILE A 54 69.46 -53.21 3.97
N ASP A 55 69.79 -52.05 3.37
CA ASP A 55 69.28 -51.74 2.02
C ASP A 55 69.66 -52.83 1.03
N GLY A 56 68.72 -53.24 0.20
CA GLY A 56 68.86 -54.34 -0.75
C GLY A 56 68.65 -55.73 -0.21
N TYR A 57 68.43 -55.89 1.12
CA TYR A 57 68.03 -57.19 1.71
C TYR A 57 66.52 -57.36 1.65
N GLU A 58 66.07 -58.50 1.06
CA GLU A 58 64.66 -58.81 0.88
C GLU A 58 63.85 -57.60 0.37
N ASP A 59 62.74 -57.26 0.99
CA ASP A 59 61.87 -56.15 0.62
C ASP A 59 62.19 -54.85 1.39
N SER A 60 63.40 -54.65 1.91
CA SER A 60 63.77 -53.46 2.69
C SER A 60 63.46 -52.14 1.93
N SER A 61 63.80 -52.08 0.64
CA SER A 61 63.53 -50.88 -0.17
C SER A 61 62.00 -50.63 -0.35
N LYS A 62 61.16 -51.71 -0.40
CA LYS A 62 59.72 -51.56 -0.45
C LYS A 62 59.16 -51.07 0.87
N TYR A 63 59.69 -51.54 2.03
CA TYR A 63 59.29 -51.00 3.35
C TYR A 63 59.66 -49.53 3.49
N LEU A 64 60.81 -49.12 3.01
CA LEU A 64 61.20 -47.68 3.02
C LEU A 64 60.20 -46.84 2.21
N MET A 65 59.79 -47.30 1.02
CA MET A 65 58.77 -46.63 0.21
C MET A 65 57.41 -46.63 0.91
N TYR A 66 57.01 -47.73 1.52
CA TYR A 66 55.77 -47.90 2.25
C TYR A 66 55.68 -46.93 3.47
N ILE A 67 56.69 -46.87 4.31
CA ILE A 67 56.77 -45.97 5.48
C ILE A 67 56.74 -44.53 5.01
N LYS A 68 57.53 -44.18 3.97
CA LYS A 68 57.56 -42.84 3.39
C LYS A 68 56.20 -42.40 2.89
N ALA A 69 55.47 -43.29 2.26
CA ALA A 69 54.11 -43.01 1.81
C ALA A 69 53.17 -42.72 2.99
N ILE A 70 53.27 -43.46 4.08
CA ILE A 70 52.48 -43.17 5.31
C ILE A 70 52.81 -41.82 5.85
N GLN A 71 54.11 -41.46 6.01
CA GLN A 71 54.54 -40.14 6.43
C GLN A 71 54.10 -39.03 5.51
N MET A 72 54.08 -39.20 4.17
CA MET A 72 53.54 -38.28 3.23
C MET A 72 52.06 -38.02 3.45
N ALA A 73 51.26 -39.05 3.69
CA ALA A 73 49.85 -38.90 3.99
C ALA A 73 49.59 -38.15 5.30
N GLU A 74 50.35 -38.45 6.35
CA GLU A 74 50.29 -37.74 7.67
C GLU A 74 50.66 -36.27 7.56
N ASN A 75 51.55 -35.93 6.62
CA ASN A 75 51.95 -34.56 6.30
C ASN A 75 51.01 -33.87 5.30
N GLY A 76 49.85 -34.45 4.96
CA GLY A 76 48.86 -33.86 4.08
C GLY A 76 49.13 -34.06 2.58
N GLN A 77 50.17 -34.81 2.21
CA GLN A 77 50.51 -35.11 0.81
C GLN A 77 49.90 -36.42 0.35
N ARG A 78 48.57 -36.55 0.50
CA ARG A 78 47.83 -37.80 0.26
C ARG A 78 47.92 -38.27 -1.18
N ASP A 79 47.84 -37.38 -2.14
CA ASP A 79 47.97 -37.74 -3.58
C ASP A 79 49.30 -38.43 -3.88
N LEU A 80 50.44 -37.95 -3.31
CA LEU A 80 51.74 -38.56 -3.43
C LEU A 80 51.82 -39.88 -2.71
N ALA A 81 51.23 -39.98 -1.55
CA ALA A 81 51.13 -41.22 -0.76
C ALA A 81 50.36 -42.29 -1.57
N VAL A 82 49.23 -41.96 -2.14
CA VAL A 82 48.40 -42.87 -2.98
C VAL A 82 49.20 -43.35 -4.17
N SER A 83 49.89 -42.44 -4.89
CA SER A 83 50.73 -42.78 -6.06
C SER A 83 51.84 -43.78 -5.65
N THR A 84 52.53 -43.49 -4.54
CA THR A 84 53.63 -44.33 -4.03
C THR A 84 53.10 -45.72 -3.61
N LEU A 85 52.02 -45.81 -2.84
CA LEU A 85 51.38 -47.05 -2.39
C LEU A 85 50.85 -47.88 -3.57
N THR A 86 50.28 -47.21 -4.58
CA THR A 86 49.82 -47.88 -5.82
C THR A 86 50.97 -48.55 -6.55
N THR A 87 52.17 -47.95 -6.57
CA THR A 87 53.38 -48.52 -7.16
C THR A 87 53.84 -49.78 -6.41
N LEU A 88 53.59 -49.84 -5.10
CA LEU A 88 53.92 -51.00 -4.25
C LEU A 88 52.96 -52.18 -4.46
N GLY A 89 51.79 -51.98 -5.05
CA GLY A 89 50.81 -53.00 -5.38
C GLY A 89 50.33 -53.78 -4.18
N ASP A 90 50.52 -55.11 -4.22
CA ASP A 90 50.04 -56.03 -3.13
C ASP A 90 51.06 -56.16 -1.97
N PHE A 91 52.04 -55.25 -1.90
CA PHE A 91 52.99 -55.25 -0.79
C PHE A 91 52.37 -54.79 0.53
N ALA A 92 52.45 -55.58 1.58
CA ALA A 92 51.83 -55.34 2.88
C ALA A 92 50.32 -54.97 2.66
N ASP A 93 49.82 -53.91 3.26
CA ASP A 93 48.47 -53.38 3.08
C ASP A 93 48.45 -52.17 2.19
N SER A 94 49.47 -51.95 1.33
CA SER A 94 49.61 -50.77 0.47
C SER A 94 48.37 -50.48 -0.36
N LYS A 95 47.72 -51.50 -0.87
CA LYS A 95 46.51 -51.39 -1.68
C LYS A 95 45.31 -50.82 -0.87
N MET A 96 45.15 -51.32 0.33
CA MET A 96 44.09 -50.83 1.25
C MET A 96 44.41 -49.41 1.75
N LEU A 97 45.68 -49.15 2.06
CA LEU A 97 46.12 -47.80 2.46
C LEU A 97 45.96 -46.78 1.31
N ALA A 98 46.27 -47.16 0.08
CA ALA A 98 46.06 -46.30 -1.08
C ALA A 98 44.60 -45.87 -1.23
N ILE A 99 43.68 -46.88 -1.17
CA ILE A 99 42.24 -46.63 -1.20
C ILE A 99 41.81 -45.77 -0.03
N TYR A 100 42.29 -46.05 1.19
CA TYR A 100 41.96 -45.30 2.38
C TYR A 100 42.39 -43.83 2.30
N TYR A 101 43.61 -43.54 1.86
CA TYR A 101 44.07 -42.15 1.71
C TYR A 101 43.40 -41.45 0.56
N GLN A 102 43.06 -42.14 -0.53
CA GLN A 102 42.25 -41.56 -1.61
C GLN A 102 40.87 -41.17 -1.10
N ALA A 103 40.21 -42.03 -0.33
CA ALA A 103 38.93 -41.75 0.24
C ALA A 103 38.96 -40.53 1.21
N GLN A 104 40.05 -40.40 1.99
CA GLN A 104 40.27 -39.24 2.86
C GLN A 104 40.48 -37.92 2.05
N GLU A 105 41.13 -38.05 0.90
CA GLU A 105 41.36 -36.90 0.02
C GLU A 105 40.04 -36.46 -0.65
N ASP A 106 39.24 -37.41 -1.11
CA ASP A 106 37.90 -37.18 -1.68
C ASP A 106 36.97 -36.54 -0.62
N GLU A 107 37.03 -37.03 0.64
CA GLU A 107 36.31 -36.48 1.76
C GLU A 107 36.71 -35.01 2.03
N ALA A 108 38.03 -34.73 2.00
CA ALA A 108 38.56 -33.37 2.19
C ALA A 108 38.15 -32.40 1.04
N LYS A 109 37.92 -32.93 -0.14
CA LYS A 109 37.39 -32.19 -1.33
C LYS A 109 35.85 -32.13 -1.33
N GLN A 110 35.18 -32.68 -0.33
CA GLN A 110 33.72 -32.83 -0.23
C GLN A 110 33.11 -33.74 -1.33
N GLU A 111 33.91 -34.57 -1.94
CA GLU A 111 33.49 -35.60 -2.90
C GLU A 111 33.02 -36.85 -2.17
N TYR A 112 32.03 -36.68 -1.27
CA TYR A 112 31.59 -37.67 -0.28
C TYR A 112 31.08 -38.95 -0.91
N GLU A 113 30.42 -38.89 -2.06
CA GLU A 113 29.91 -40.09 -2.77
C GLU A 113 31.07 -40.95 -3.27
N SER A 114 32.18 -40.34 -3.73
CA SER A 114 33.40 -41.04 -4.11
C SER A 114 34.07 -41.66 -2.86
N ALA A 115 34.21 -40.86 -1.81
CA ALA A 115 34.76 -41.33 -0.54
C ALA A 115 33.99 -42.50 0.02
N ASP A 116 32.65 -42.50 0.04
CA ASP A 116 31.78 -43.60 0.50
C ASP A 116 32.06 -44.87 -0.31
N ALA A 117 32.09 -44.73 -1.64
CA ALA A 117 32.34 -45.87 -2.51
C ALA A 117 33.70 -46.50 -2.25
N LEU A 118 34.75 -45.72 -2.02
CA LEU A 118 36.08 -46.20 -1.67
C LEU A 118 36.11 -46.86 -0.28
N TYR A 119 35.59 -46.19 0.75
CA TYR A 119 35.56 -46.77 2.11
C TYR A 119 34.79 -48.10 2.16
N ARG A 120 33.71 -48.28 1.40
CA ARG A 120 32.95 -49.54 1.31
C ARG A 120 33.79 -50.68 0.78
N THR A 121 34.74 -50.43 -0.10
CA THR A 121 35.64 -51.50 -0.60
C THR A 121 36.62 -51.98 0.44
N ILE A 122 36.87 -51.21 1.51
CA ILE A 122 37.76 -51.49 2.62
C ILE A 122 37.10 -51.35 3.98
N ALA A 123 35.80 -51.67 4.11
CA ALA A 123 34.96 -51.38 5.24
C ALA A 123 35.48 -51.92 6.62
N THR A 124 36.34 -52.92 6.60
CA THR A 124 36.95 -53.47 7.83
C THR A 124 38.33 -52.89 8.15
N PHE A 125 38.82 -51.97 7.30
CA PHE A 125 40.14 -51.39 7.43
C PHE A 125 40.11 -50.07 8.18
N LYS A 126 40.94 -49.92 9.21
CA LYS A 126 41.01 -48.74 10.08
C LYS A 126 39.60 -48.31 10.56
N ASP A 127 39.30 -47.01 10.43
CA ASP A 127 38.02 -46.40 10.81
C ASP A 127 37.03 -46.25 9.64
N SER A 128 37.24 -47.00 8.54
CA SER A 128 36.38 -46.93 7.34
C SER A 128 34.90 -47.14 7.64
N ALA A 129 34.56 -48.07 8.53
CA ALA A 129 33.17 -48.32 8.93
C ALA A 129 32.52 -47.08 9.62
N GLU A 130 33.27 -46.39 10.47
CA GLU A 130 32.80 -45.20 11.15
C GLU A 130 32.60 -44.03 10.16
N ARG A 131 33.51 -43.90 9.19
CA ARG A 131 33.42 -42.89 8.13
C ARG A 131 32.24 -43.14 7.21
N ILE A 132 32.01 -44.41 6.80
CA ILE A 132 30.83 -44.79 6.02
C ILE A 132 29.55 -44.36 6.73
N ALA A 133 29.49 -44.54 8.05
CA ALA A 133 28.33 -44.15 8.84
C ALA A 133 28.14 -42.64 8.95
N ALA A 134 29.22 -41.86 8.90
CA ALA A 134 29.17 -40.40 8.99
C ALA A 134 28.87 -39.71 7.66
N ILE A 135 29.28 -40.30 6.52
CA ILE A 135 29.16 -39.69 5.18
C ILE A 135 27.72 -39.23 4.83
N PRO A 136 26.64 -39.97 5.11
CA PRO A 136 25.30 -39.47 4.82
C PRO A 136 24.95 -38.13 5.43
N ASP A 137 25.42 -37.86 6.65
CA ASP A 137 25.24 -36.58 7.31
C ASP A 137 26.09 -35.46 6.66
N LEU A 138 27.32 -35.80 6.24
CA LEU A 138 28.19 -34.87 5.52
C LEU A 138 27.64 -34.46 4.15
N ILE A 139 27.06 -35.39 3.43
CA ILE A 139 26.36 -35.13 2.14
C ILE A 139 25.19 -34.18 2.37
N LEU A 140 24.37 -34.44 3.39
CA LEU A 140 23.22 -33.61 3.73
C LEU A 140 23.64 -32.19 4.09
N ASP A 141 24.66 -32.05 4.97
CA ASP A 141 25.16 -30.73 5.41
C ASP A 141 25.81 -29.95 4.25
N ARG A 142 26.55 -30.62 3.33
CA ARG A 142 27.09 -30.02 2.10
C ARG A 142 25.96 -29.51 1.19
N ASP A 143 24.96 -30.34 0.91
CA ASP A 143 23.86 -30.01 0.01
C ASP A 143 23.03 -28.84 0.58
N PHE A 144 22.79 -28.82 1.89
CA PHE A 144 22.16 -27.71 2.56
C PHE A 144 22.97 -26.42 2.47
N ALA A 145 24.28 -26.51 2.78
CA ALA A 145 25.16 -25.35 2.74
C ALA A 145 25.23 -24.71 1.33
N ASN A 146 25.34 -25.54 0.29
CA ASN A 146 25.36 -25.09 -1.09
C ASN A 146 24.04 -24.40 -1.49
N SER A 147 22.91 -24.97 -1.05
CA SER A 147 21.59 -24.39 -1.33
C SER A 147 21.39 -23.07 -0.54
N LYS A 148 21.91 -22.98 0.69
CA LYS A 148 21.89 -21.75 1.48
C LYS A 148 22.66 -20.64 0.78
N ILE A 149 23.85 -20.93 0.24
CA ILE A 149 24.64 -19.97 -0.53
C ILE A 149 23.85 -19.46 -1.75
N GLN A 150 23.13 -20.33 -2.46
CA GLN A 150 22.30 -19.97 -3.60
C GLN A 150 21.19 -18.98 -3.18
N VAL A 151 20.45 -19.33 -2.13
CA VAL A 151 19.39 -18.45 -1.58
C VAL A 151 19.94 -17.09 -1.17
N GLU A 152 21.12 -17.07 -0.52
CA GLU A 152 21.73 -15.82 -0.08
C GLU A 152 22.25 -14.96 -1.24
N TRP A 153 22.59 -15.58 -2.37
CA TRP A 153 23.14 -14.90 -3.52
C TRP A 153 22.06 -14.27 -4.43
N ASP A 154 20.98 -14.99 -4.71
CA ASP A 154 19.95 -14.55 -5.68
C ASP A 154 18.50 -14.60 -5.14
N GLY A 155 18.30 -15.08 -3.91
CA GLY A 155 16.99 -15.21 -3.29
C GLY A 155 16.18 -16.42 -3.76
N ASP A 156 16.69 -17.23 -4.70
CA ASP A 156 15.99 -18.39 -5.25
C ASP A 156 16.03 -19.59 -4.28
N CYS A 157 14.89 -19.93 -3.72
CA CYS A 157 14.71 -21.08 -2.82
C CYS A 157 14.60 -22.43 -3.54
N SER A 158 14.54 -22.48 -4.86
CA SER A 158 14.25 -23.69 -5.64
C SER A 158 15.22 -24.83 -5.33
N ALA A 159 16.50 -24.54 -5.22
CA ALA A 159 17.52 -25.55 -4.91
C ALA A 159 17.33 -26.14 -3.50
N MET A 160 17.03 -25.29 -2.51
CA MET A 160 16.78 -25.71 -1.12
C MET A 160 15.48 -26.49 -0.99
N ILE A 161 14.42 -26.06 -1.66
CA ILE A 161 13.13 -26.78 -1.69
C ILE A 161 13.29 -28.17 -2.33
N ALA A 162 14.13 -28.28 -3.38
CA ALA A 162 14.40 -29.54 -4.03
C ALA A 162 15.04 -30.57 -3.09
N LEU A 163 15.74 -30.14 -2.03
CA LEU A 163 16.31 -31.06 -1.04
C LEU A 163 15.24 -31.85 -0.28
N LEU A 164 14.03 -31.27 -0.11
CA LEU A 164 12.91 -31.93 0.57
C LEU A 164 12.42 -33.18 -0.20
N GLY A 165 12.69 -33.25 -1.51
CA GLY A 165 12.37 -34.39 -2.37
C GLY A 165 13.49 -35.43 -2.49
N LYS A 166 14.69 -35.16 -1.95
CA LYS A 166 15.81 -36.10 -2.00
C LYS A 166 15.71 -37.11 -0.87
N THR A 167 16.10 -38.38 -1.17
CA THR A 167 16.24 -39.43 -0.13
C THR A 167 17.67 -39.38 0.38
N TYR A 168 17.83 -39.07 1.65
CA TYR A 168 19.11 -39.15 2.35
C TYR A 168 19.15 -40.41 3.20
N SER A 169 20.32 -41.07 3.33
CA SER A 169 20.54 -42.20 4.24
C SER A 169 20.65 -41.73 5.70
N ALA A 170 20.70 -40.44 5.93
CA ALA A 170 20.60 -39.78 7.26
C ALA A 170 19.15 -39.78 7.76
N ASP A 171 18.94 -39.22 8.97
CA ASP A 171 17.59 -39.01 9.50
C ASP A 171 16.77 -38.14 8.52
N GLU A 172 15.65 -38.69 8.06
CA GLU A 172 14.74 -38.03 7.11
C GLU A 172 14.28 -36.64 7.58
N ASN A 173 14.22 -36.41 8.87
CA ASN A 173 13.80 -35.12 9.44
C ASN A 173 14.94 -34.11 9.60
N LYS A 174 16.20 -34.53 9.53
CA LYS A 174 17.34 -33.64 9.75
C LYS A 174 17.34 -32.51 8.70
N MET A 175 17.16 -32.83 7.42
CA MET A 175 17.09 -31.82 6.35
C MET A 175 15.88 -30.87 6.54
N LYS A 176 14.72 -31.43 6.86
CA LYS A 176 13.51 -30.61 7.13
C LYS A 176 13.73 -29.66 8.30
N GLN A 177 14.43 -30.12 9.35
CA GLN A 177 14.74 -29.27 10.51
C GLN A 177 15.72 -28.15 10.12
N GLN A 178 16.76 -28.45 9.35
CA GLN A 178 17.70 -27.42 8.90
C GLN A 178 17.03 -26.34 8.06
N ILE A 179 16.15 -26.74 7.12
CA ILE A 179 15.38 -25.80 6.30
C ILE A 179 14.40 -24.98 7.15
N TYR A 180 13.77 -25.63 8.15
CA TYR A 180 12.86 -24.97 9.08
C TYR A 180 13.59 -23.90 9.92
N ASP A 181 14.75 -24.25 10.48
CA ASP A 181 15.57 -23.34 11.29
C ASP A 181 16.06 -22.15 10.44
N TYR A 182 16.45 -22.43 9.20
CA TYR A 182 16.84 -21.35 8.26
C TYR A 182 15.66 -20.46 7.89
N ALA A 183 14.47 -21.01 7.66
CA ALA A 183 13.28 -20.22 7.41
C ALA A 183 12.94 -19.30 8.60
N GLN A 184 13.14 -19.78 9.84
CA GLN A 184 13.00 -18.94 11.03
C GLN A 184 14.04 -17.82 11.10
N GLU A 185 15.32 -18.15 10.81
CA GLU A 185 16.39 -17.14 10.70
C GLU A 185 16.03 -16.04 9.68
N ARG A 186 15.49 -16.45 8.53
CA ARG A 186 15.08 -15.49 7.48
C ARG A 186 13.93 -14.61 7.95
N LEU A 187 12.94 -15.16 8.64
CA LEU A 187 11.84 -14.38 9.21
C LEU A 187 12.34 -13.34 10.22
N GLU A 188 13.26 -13.72 11.11
CA GLU A 188 13.86 -12.81 12.09
C GLU A 188 14.65 -11.67 11.43
N CYS A 189 15.29 -11.95 10.30
CA CYS A 189 16.03 -10.98 9.49
C CYS A 189 15.16 -10.22 8.48
N LYS A 190 13.82 -10.33 8.55
CA LYS A 190 12.85 -9.72 7.62
C LYS A 190 12.97 -10.18 6.16
N GLY A 191 13.54 -11.35 5.94
CA GLY A 191 13.57 -12.03 4.65
C GLY A 191 12.25 -12.76 4.38
N TYR A 192 11.14 -12.02 4.30
CA TYR A 192 9.78 -12.56 4.31
C TYR A 192 9.48 -13.48 3.15
N ASP A 193 9.91 -13.13 1.93
CA ASP A 193 9.67 -13.96 0.74
C ASP A 193 10.32 -15.33 0.89
N THR A 194 11.62 -15.35 1.24
CA THR A 194 12.36 -16.59 1.49
C THR A 194 11.74 -17.42 2.61
N ALA A 195 11.40 -16.79 3.74
CA ALA A 195 10.78 -17.48 4.86
C ALA A 195 9.44 -18.10 4.48
N TYR A 196 8.61 -17.37 3.74
CA TYR A 196 7.32 -17.84 3.27
C TYR A 196 7.42 -19.04 2.35
N GLU A 197 8.29 -19.00 1.32
CA GLU A 197 8.50 -20.07 0.36
C GLU A 197 8.99 -21.35 1.05
N LEU A 198 9.94 -21.22 1.98
CA LEU A 198 10.47 -22.37 2.71
C LEU A 198 9.44 -22.99 3.65
N PHE A 199 8.69 -22.18 4.42
CA PHE A 199 7.61 -22.71 5.24
C PHE A 199 6.48 -23.30 4.41
N GLN A 200 6.18 -22.74 3.24
CA GLN A 200 5.20 -23.31 2.31
C GLN A 200 5.62 -24.70 1.85
N ALA A 201 6.87 -24.85 1.42
CA ALA A 201 7.40 -26.14 1.00
C ALA A 201 7.38 -27.19 2.14
N LEU A 202 7.77 -26.78 3.35
CA LEU A 202 7.69 -27.61 4.54
C LEU A 202 6.25 -27.98 4.92
N SER A 203 5.29 -27.08 4.70
CA SER A 203 3.87 -27.36 4.97
C SER A 203 3.30 -28.43 4.05
N TRP A 204 3.73 -28.48 2.79
CA TRP A 204 3.38 -29.58 1.88
C TRP A 204 3.91 -30.92 2.35
N CYS A 205 5.06 -30.90 3.01
CA CYS A 205 5.63 -32.09 3.68
C CYS A 205 4.99 -32.37 5.06
N LYS A 206 4.03 -31.55 5.49
CA LYS A 206 3.38 -31.61 6.82
C LYS A 206 4.39 -31.63 7.98
N TYR A 207 5.45 -30.84 7.83
CA TYR A 207 6.51 -30.77 8.83
C TYR A 207 6.20 -29.71 9.89
N ASN A 208 6.19 -30.14 11.16
CA ASN A 208 5.91 -29.29 12.33
C ASN A 208 4.69 -28.37 12.12
N ASP A 209 4.79 -27.13 12.57
CA ASP A 209 3.80 -26.07 12.47
C ASP A 209 3.99 -25.14 11.25
N SER A 210 4.70 -25.61 10.20
CA SER A 210 5.06 -24.79 9.04
C SER A 210 3.89 -24.05 8.41
N ALA A 211 2.69 -24.69 8.38
CA ALA A 211 1.49 -24.03 7.87
C ALA A 211 1.03 -22.83 8.74
N VAL A 212 1.30 -22.86 10.04
CA VAL A 212 1.05 -21.73 10.95
C VAL A 212 2.12 -20.67 10.74
N ARG A 213 3.40 -21.11 10.61
CA ARG A 213 4.52 -20.19 10.36
C ARG A 213 4.38 -19.37 9.09
N MET A 214 3.77 -19.92 8.05
CA MET A 214 3.42 -19.13 6.87
C MET A 214 2.53 -17.92 7.23
N LYS A 215 1.55 -18.12 8.09
CA LYS A 215 0.69 -17.02 8.56
C LYS A 215 1.46 -16.03 9.43
N ASP A 216 2.37 -16.52 10.26
CA ASP A 216 3.25 -15.67 11.07
C ASP A 216 4.14 -14.78 10.18
N VAL A 217 4.66 -15.30 9.05
CA VAL A 217 5.43 -14.52 8.07
C VAL A 217 4.59 -13.40 7.47
N VAL A 218 3.39 -13.71 6.98
CA VAL A 218 2.47 -12.72 6.38
C VAL A 218 2.09 -11.66 7.42
N TYR A 219 1.85 -12.07 8.66
CA TYR A 219 1.56 -11.16 9.77
C TYR A 219 2.73 -10.23 10.08
N ALA A 220 3.96 -10.77 10.18
CA ALA A 220 5.15 -9.98 10.44
C ALA A 220 5.45 -9.00 9.29
N TYR A 221 5.24 -9.40 8.06
CA TYR A 221 5.36 -8.54 6.90
C TYR A 221 4.37 -7.36 6.95
N ALA A 222 3.10 -7.65 7.23
CA ALA A 222 2.09 -6.60 7.40
C ALA A 222 2.41 -5.63 8.55
N GLN A 223 2.98 -6.13 9.65
CA GLN A 223 3.44 -5.25 10.74
C GLN A 223 4.59 -4.35 10.33
N ASP A 224 5.47 -4.83 9.47
CA ASP A 224 6.55 -4.01 8.91
C ASP A 224 5.99 -2.91 7.99
N GLU A 225 5.02 -3.23 7.11
CA GLU A 225 4.28 -2.26 6.31
C GLU A 225 3.60 -1.19 7.19
N MET A 226 2.92 -1.61 8.27
CA MET A 226 2.33 -0.67 9.24
C MET A 226 3.37 0.26 9.87
N SER A 227 4.56 -0.25 10.19
CA SER A 227 5.64 0.53 10.78
C SER A 227 6.17 1.62 9.83
N GLN A 228 6.02 1.40 8.52
CA GLN A 228 6.37 2.34 7.44
C GLN A 228 5.24 3.31 7.11
N GLY A 229 4.05 3.13 7.71
CA GLY A 229 2.87 3.93 7.43
C GLY A 229 2.06 3.48 6.21
N GLU A 230 2.40 2.32 5.63
CA GLU A 230 1.75 1.75 4.45
C GLU A 230 0.46 0.98 4.85
N TYR A 231 -0.46 1.69 5.50
CA TYR A 231 -1.64 1.07 6.14
C TYR A 231 -2.58 0.38 5.16
N GLN A 232 -2.70 0.86 3.91
CA GLN A 232 -3.56 0.21 2.92
C GLN A 232 -2.98 -1.14 2.50
N THR A 233 -1.68 -1.19 2.22
CA THR A 233 -0.99 -2.43 1.85
C THR A 233 -1.03 -3.43 3.00
N ALA A 234 -0.71 -2.98 4.21
CA ALA A 234 -0.79 -3.79 5.43
C ALA A 234 -2.20 -4.37 5.65
N LEU A 235 -3.24 -3.57 5.45
CA LEU A 235 -4.63 -4.01 5.57
C LEU A 235 -4.96 -5.12 4.55
N ASP A 236 -4.53 -4.96 3.31
CA ASP A 236 -4.76 -5.92 2.25
C ASP A 236 -3.97 -7.22 2.49
N THR A 237 -2.76 -7.11 3.04
CA THR A 237 -1.94 -8.25 3.48
C THR A 237 -2.60 -9.00 4.65
N LEU A 238 -3.04 -8.27 5.70
CA LEU A 238 -3.69 -8.87 6.89
C LEU A 238 -5.01 -9.58 6.55
N ARG A 239 -5.78 -9.07 5.60
CA ARG A 239 -7.04 -9.68 5.16
C ARG A 239 -6.88 -11.05 4.49
N GLN A 240 -5.67 -11.40 4.06
CA GLN A 240 -5.36 -12.74 3.53
C GLN A 240 -5.26 -13.78 4.64
N LEU A 241 -5.07 -13.35 5.89
CA LEU A 241 -4.94 -14.22 7.06
C LEU A 241 -6.30 -14.69 7.57
N THR A 242 -6.84 -15.74 6.93
CA THR A 242 -8.05 -16.38 7.41
C THR A 242 -7.76 -17.21 8.66
N ASP A 243 -8.68 -17.18 9.65
CA ASP A 243 -8.53 -17.91 10.92
C ASP A 243 -7.21 -17.60 11.66
N TYR A 244 -6.86 -16.31 11.73
CA TYR A 244 -5.71 -15.83 12.48
C TYR A 244 -6.10 -14.68 13.40
N PRO A 245 -6.55 -14.96 14.63
CA PRO A 245 -7.12 -13.97 15.55
C PRO A 245 -6.18 -12.79 15.86
N ALA A 246 -4.86 -13.02 15.83
CA ALA A 246 -3.89 -11.96 16.06
C ALA A 246 -3.94 -10.83 15.01
N ALA A 247 -4.52 -11.06 13.82
CA ALA A 247 -4.66 -10.05 12.78
C ALA A 247 -5.82 -9.07 13.02
N GLU A 248 -6.80 -9.41 13.88
CA GLU A 248 -7.99 -8.57 14.10
C GLU A 248 -7.67 -7.17 14.60
N GLU A 249 -6.77 -7.07 15.56
CA GLU A 249 -6.38 -5.77 16.14
C GLU A 249 -5.56 -4.92 15.14
N PRO A 250 -4.53 -5.45 14.46
CA PRO A 250 -3.84 -4.72 13.39
C PRO A 250 -4.76 -4.31 12.23
N ILE A 251 -5.76 -5.10 11.86
CA ILE A 251 -6.75 -4.73 10.85
C ILE A 251 -7.53 -3.49 11.30
N ARG A 252 -8.00 -3.47 12.55
CA ARG A 252 -8.69 -2.30 13.12
C ARG A 252 -7.77 -1.08 13.16
N GLU A 253 -6.51 -1.28 13.53
CA GLU A 253 -5.52 -0.20 13.54
C GLU A 253 -5.28 0.39 12.15
N CYS A 254 -5.06 -0.43 11.12
CA CYS A 254 -4.91 0.04 9.75
C CYS A 254 -6.14 0.85 9.29
N ARG A 255 -7.34 0.36 9.54
CA ARG A 255 -8.58 1.06 9.20
C ARG A 255 -8.70 2.40 9.93
N TYR A 256 -8.34 2.44 11.21
CA TYR A 256 -8.30 3.67 11.99
C TYR A 256 -7.34 4.70 11.40
N GLN A 257 -6.13 4.28 11.06
CA GLN A 257 -5.12 5.18 10.45
C GLN A 257 -5.57 5.67 9.06
N LEU A 258 -6.18 4.81 8.26
CA LEU A 258 -6.74 5.19 6.95
C LEU A 258 -7.91 6.17 7.10
N ALA A 259 -8.74 6.00 8.12
CA ALA A 259 -9.82 6.95 8.43
C ALA A 259 -9.25 8.32 8.85
N MET A 260 -8.19 8.34 9.65
CA MET A 260 -7.50 9.59 10.02
C MET A 260 -6.87 10.28 8.80
N GLN A 261 -6.28 9.52 7.89
CA GLN A 261 -5.76 10.08 6.63
C GLN A 261 -6.88 10.66 5.78
N ALA A 262 -8.00 9.92 5.62
CA ALA A 262 -9.16 10.41 4.88
C ALA A 262 -9.74 11.70 5.51
N GLU A 263 -9.79 11.79 6.83
CA GLU A 263 -10.19 13.02 7.55
C GLU A 263 -9.24 14.18 7.26
N ALA A 264 -7.93 13.96 7.33
CA ALA A 264 -6.93 14.97 7.04
C ALA A 264 -7.00 15.47 5.58
N ASP A 265 -7.30 14.57 4.65
CA ASP A 265 -7.49 14.87 3.23
C ASP A 265 -8.85 15.53 2.93
N GLY A 266 -9.73 15.60 3.94
CA GLY A 266 -11.07 16.18 3.82
C GLY A 266 -12.07 15.28 3.11
N GLN A 267 -11.83 13.98 3.08
CA GLN A 267 -12.76 12.95 2.63
C GLN A 267 -13.65 12.51 3.81
N TYR A 268 -14.48 13.42 4.28
CA TYR A 268 -15.20 13.26 5.55
C TYR A 268 -16.25 12.15 5.50
N ALA A 269 -16.88 11.95 4.36
CA ALA A 269 -17.82 10.83 4.18
C ALA A 269 -17.10 9.47 4.37
N LYS A 270 -15.91 9.32 3.82
CA LYS A 270 -15.10 8.10 3.98
C LYS A 270 -14.61 7.94 5.41
N ALA A 271 -14.08 9.00 6.01
CA ALA A 271 -13.62 8.99 7.39
C ALA A 271 -14.74 8.61 8.36
N TYR A 272 -15.91 9.23 8.22
CA TYR A 272 -17.09 8.92 9.03
C TYR A 272 -17.52 7.45 8.90
N ALA A 273 -17.60 6.93 7.67
CA ALA A 273 -17.99 5.55 7.43
C ALA A 273 -17.08 4.55 8.16
N GLU A 274 -15.77 4.77 8.11
CA GLU A 274 -14.79 3.93 8.80
C GLU A 274 -14.89 4.09 10.33
N TYR A 275 -15.02 5.30 10.85
CA TYR A 275 -15.18 5.53 12.29
C TYR A 275 -16.47 4.90 12.83
N ALA A 276 -17.57 5.05 12.11
CA ALA A 276 -18.86 4.47 12.51
C ALA A 276 -18.81 2.93 12.52
N ASP A 277 -18.14 2.30 11.53
CA ASP A 277 -18.00 0.86 11.48
C ASP A 277 -17.02 0.31 12.54
N LEU A 278 -15.97 1.06 12.89
CA LEU A 278 -15.04 0.72 13.97
C LEU A 278 -15.65 0.87 15.37
N GLY A 279 -16.70 1.66 15.51
CA GLY A 279 -17.47 1.80 16.74
C GLY A 279 -16.64 2.19 17.95
N GLU A 280 -16.60 1.33 18.98
CA GLU A 280 -15.89 1.60 20.25
C GLU A 280 -14.35 1.48 20.14
N TYR A 281 -13.82 1.30 18.94
CA TYR A 281 -12.37 1.23 18.78
C TYR A 281 -11.73 2.60 18.97
N LYS A 282 -10.83 2.72 19.96
CA LYS A 282 -10.17 4.00 20.31
C LYS A 282 -11.20 5.13 20.49
N ASP A 283 -11.05 6.22 19.75
CA ASP A 283 -11.91 7.41 19.76
C ASP A 283 -12.86 7.47 18.54
N CYS A 284 -13.08 6.33 17.86
CA CYS A 284 -13.90 6.30 16.65
C CYS A 284 -15.34 6.73 16.90
N ALA A 285 -15.96 6.27 17.98
CA ALA A 285 -17.32 6.66 18.34
C ALA A 285 -17.44 8.19 18.55
N ASP A 286 -16.48 8.78 19.24
CA ASP A 286 -16.45 10.25 19.48
C ASP A 286 -16.24 11.01 18.16
N LYS A 287 -15.35 10.52 17.30
CA LYS A 287 -15.09 11.11 15.97
C LYS A 287 -16.30 11.02 15.06
N ALA A 288 -16.99 9.89 15.01
CA ALA A 288 -18.24 9.74 14.27
C ALA A 288 -19.31 10.68 14.79
N ALA A 289 -19.54 10.70 16.11
CA ALA A 289 -20.52 11.58 16.77
C ALA A 289 -20.20 13.07 16.52
N ARG A 290 -18.94 13.46 16.39
CA ARG A 290 -18.57 14.83 16.05
C ARG A 290 -19.15 15.24 14.69
N PHE A 291 -18.99 14.43 13.63
CA PHE A 291 -19.56 14.75 12.31
C PHE A 291 -21.08 14.89 12.36
N GLU A 292 -21.77 13.99 13.09
CA GLU A 292 -23.21 14.05 13.26
C GLU A 292 -23.65 15.33 14.00
N ASN A 293 -22.95 15.68 15.07
CA ASN A 293 -23.24 16.87 15.86
C ASN A 293 -22.98 18.18 15.10
N GLU A 294 -21.87 18.25 14.34
CA GLU A 294 -21.56 19.40 13.51
C GLU A 294 -22.58 19.58 12.38
N TYR A 295 -23.03 18.48 11.75
CA TYR A 295 -24.09 18.52 10.75
C TYR A 295 -25.44 18.95 11.34
N ALA A 296 -25.80 18.43 12.51
CA ALA A 296 -27.02 18.81 13.22
C ALA A 296 -26.99 20.30 13.62
N ALA A 297 -25.85 20.81 14.09
CA ALA A 297 -25.66 22.23 14.40
C ALA A 297 -25.82 23.10 13.15
N ALA A 298 -25.23 22.73 12.03
CA ALA A 298 -25.38 23.44 10.74
C ALA A 298 -26.86 23.46 10.30
N THR A 299 -27.57 22.35 10.46
CA THR A 299 -29.00 22.25 10.18
C THR A 299 -29.83 23.17 11.08
N ALA A 300 -29.49 23.24 12.36
CA ALA A 300 -30.16 24.14 13.30
C ALA A 300 -29.94 25.62 12.95
N LEU A 301 -28.73 26.01 12.54
CA LEU A 301 -28.45 27.36 12.03
C LEU A 301 -29.30 27.71 10.80
N LEU A 302 -29.46 26.77 9.88
CA LEU A 302 -30.29 26.96 8.68
C LEU A 302 -31.76 27.16 9.07
N ALA A 303 -32.29 26.31 9.96
CA ALA A 303 -33.64 26.41 10.45
C ALA A 303 -33.88 27.70 11.23
N GLY A 304 -32.86 28.21 11.92
CA GLY A 304 -32.88 29.50 12.61
C GLY A 304 -32.79 30.74 11.71
N GLY A 305 -32.59 30.55 10.40
CA GLY A 305 -32.42 31.63 9.43
C GLY A 305 -31.02 32.28 9.43
N GLU A 306 -30.06 31.65 10.08
CA GLU A 306 -28.66 32.07 10.13
C GLU A 306 -27.89 31.55 8.88
N TYR A 307 -28.36 31.93 7.72
CA TYR A 307 -27.98 31.36 6.43
C TYR A 307 -26.47 31.36 6.14
N ASP A 308 -25.76 32.45 6.47
CA ASP A 308 -24.31 32.57 6.22
C ASP A 308 -23.53 31.66 7.16
N ASN A 309 -23.95 31.56 8.42
CA ASN A 309 -23.34 30.66 9.39
C ASN A 309 -23.62 29.20 9.02
N ALA A 310 -24.85 28.86 8.62
CA ALA A 310 -25.23 27.54 8.14
C ALA A 310 -24.41 27.12 6.92
N LYS A 311 -24.31 28.02 5.92
CA LYS A 311 -23.47 27.80 4.73
C LYS A 311 -22.03 27.46 5.12
N SER A 312 -21.41 28.28 5.96
CA SER A 312 -20.02 28.07 6.39
C SER A 312 -19.84 26.78 7.17
N ALA A 313 -20.81 26.41 8.03
CA ALA A 313 -20.79 25.17 8.79
C ALA A 313 -20.91 23.94 7.88
N PHE A 314 -21.80 23.96 6.88
CA PHE A 314 -21.90 22.87 5.91
C PHE A 314 -20.66 22.80 4.98
N GLU A 315 -20.10 23.92 4.56
CA GLU A 315 -18.86 23.95 3.76
C GLU A 315 -17.65 23.34 4.53
N ALA A 316 -17.62 23.50 5.84
CA ALA A 316 -16.61 22.87 6.70
C ALA A 316 -16.71 21.35 6.74
N LEU A 317 -17.91 20.80 6.55
CA LEU A 317 -18.17 19.37 6.52
C LEU A 317 -17.87 18.70 5.16
N LYS A 318 -17.53 19.48 4.16
CA LYS A 318 -17.11 19.02 2.81
C LYS A 318 -18.11 18.01 2.21
N ASP A 319 -17.64 16.77 1.97
CA ASP A 319 -18.40 15.68 1.35
C ASP A 319 -19.22 14.85 2.35
N TYR A 320 -19.23 15.24 3.65
CA TYR A 320 -20.02 14.51 4.65
C TYR A 320 -21.52 14.61 4.38
N ALA A 321 -22.20 13.48 4.30
CA ALA A 321 -23.62 13.37 3.99
C ALA A 321 -23.99 14.19 2.72
N ASP A 322 -24.91 15.14 2.82
CA ASP A 322 -25.26 16.06 1.74
C ASP A 322 -24.85 17.52 2.05
N ALA A 323 -23.80 17.72 2.84
CA ALA A 323 -23.37 19.03 3.31
C ALA A 323 -23.11 20.03 2.16
N GLU A 324 -22.51 19.60 1.06
CA GLU A 324 -22.32 20.47 -0.12
C GLU A 324 -23.63 20.98 -0.71
N LYS A 325 -24.66 20.11 -0.72
CA LYS A 325 -26.01 20.48 -1.17
C LYS A 325 -26.66 21.44 -0.17
N MET A 326 -26.52 21.17 1.12
CA MET A 326 -27.09 22.00 2.20
C MET A 326 -26.43 23.38 2.30
N ALA A 327 -25.15 23.49 1.95
CA ALA A 327 -24.48 24.77 1.82
C ALA A 327 -25.11 25.62 0.71
N LYS A 328 -25.42 25.03 -0.46
CA LYS A 328 -26.14 25.69 -1.55
C LYS A 328 -27.57 26.03 -1.17
N GLU A 329 -28.26 25.13 -0.48
CA GLU A 329 -29.61 25.34 0.04
C GLU A 329 -29.66 26.53 1.00
N SER A 330 -28.66 26.68 1.88
CA SER A 330 -28.54 27.84 2.79
C SER A 330 -28.50 29.15 2.02
N VAL A 331 -27.73 29.22 0.92
CA VAL A 331 -27.66 30.40 0.06
C VAL A 331 -28.97 30.63 -0.68
N TYR A 332 -29.63 29.57 -1.13
CA TYR A 332 -30.91 29.66 -1.81
C TYR A 332 -32.00 30.26 -0.91
N GLN A 333 -32.15 29.72 0.32
CA GLN A 333 -33.10 30.23 1.30
C GLN A 333 -32.78 31.68 1.74
N LYS A 334 -31.49 32.06 1.83
CA LYS A 334 -31.10 33.46 2.00
C LYS A 334 -31.62 34.33 0.87
N GLY A 335 -31.49 33.89 -0.38
CA GLY A 335 -32.01 34.57 -1.55
C GLY A 335 -33.53 34.76 -1.48
N GLU A 336 -34.27 33.73 -1.12
CA GLU A 336 -35.74 33.78 -0.93
C GLU A 336 -36.13 34.79 0.15
N LYS A 337 -35.43 34.76 1.31
CA LYS A 337 -35.65 35.71 2.38
C LYS A 337 -35.40 37.16 1.93
N LEU A 338 -34.30 37.42 1.25
CA LEU A 338 -33.99 38.74 0.71
C LEU A 338 -35.04 39.20 -0.31
N LEU A 339 -35.52 38.28 -1.14
CA LEU A 339 -36.60 38.57 -2.08
C LEU A 339 -37.93 38.92 -1.39
N ALA A 340 -38.26 38.21 -0.35
CA ALA A 340 -39.44 38.49 0.50
C ALA A 340 -39.36 39.82 1.21
N ASP A 341 -38.16 40.18 1.68
CA ASP A 341 -37.85 41.45 2.35
C ASP A 341 -37.76 42.67 1.39
N GLY A 342 -37.92 42.43 0.06
CA GLY A 342 -37.85 43.48 -0.94
C GLY A 342 -36.42 43.94 -1.27
N ARG A 343 -35.41 43.22 -0.84
CA ARG A 343 -33.99 43.48 -1.10
C ARG A 343 -33.57 42.86 -2.46
N PHE A 344 -34.25 43.30 -3.53
CA PHE A 344 -34.19 42.66 -4.86
C PHE A 344 -32.80 42.52 -5.44
N TYR A 345 -31.94 43.54 -5.27
CA TYR A 345 -30.59 43.49 -5.81
C TYR A 345 -29.75 42.40 -5.11
N GLU A 346 -29.85 42.37 -3.80
CA GLU A 346 -29.11 41.38 -3.00
C GLU A 346 -29.66 39.96 -3.24
N ALA A 347 -30.99 39.82 -3.37
CA ALA A 347 -31.61 38.54 -3.73
C ALA A 347 -31.05 38.03 -5.09
N LYS A 348 -31.07 38.92 -6.11
CA LYS A 348 -30.53 38.62 -7.45
C LYS A 348 -29.10 38.13 -7.36
N THR A 349 -28.21 38.90 -6.73
CA THR A 349 -26.79 38.55 -6.62
C THR A 349 -26.56 37.28 -5.86
N THR A 350 -27.35 37.02 -4.82
CA THR A 350 -27.31 35.78 -4.04
C THR A 350 -27.68 34.55 -4.90
N PHE A 351 -28.77 34.63 -5.67
CA PHE A 351 -29.17 33.53 -6.55
C PHE A 351 -28.17 33.32 -7.68
N GLU A 352 -27.56 34.38 -8.24
CA GLU A 352 -26.53 34.25 -9.29
C GLU A 352 -25.28 33.48 -8.84
N THR A 353 -24.95 33.45 -7.54
CA THR A 353 -23.82 32.65 -7.02
C THR A 353 -24.08 31.16 -7.12
N LEU A 354 -25.35 30.75 -7.16
CA LEU A 354 -25.75 29.34 -7.14
C LEU A 354 -25.73 28.66 -8.51
N LYS A 355 -25.56 29.43 -9.59
CA LYS A 355 -25.50 28.90 -10.97
C LYS A 355 -26.71 28.02 -11.29
N ASP A 356 -26.46 26.71 -11.46
CA ASP A 356 -27.46 25.73 -11.87
C ASP A 356 -28.16 25.02 -10.69
N TYR A 357 -28.00 25.52 -9.48
CA TYR A 357 -28.68 24.94 -8.31
C TYR A 357 -30.17 25.30 -8.32
N ALA A 358 -31.03 24.28 -8.22
CA ALA A 358 -32.48 24.41 -8.23
C ALA A 358 -32.94 25.32 -9.41
N ASP A 359 -33.77 26.29 -9.13
CA ASP A 359 -34.22 27.30 -10.12
C ASP A 359 -33.60 28.69 -9.88
N ALA A 360 -32.42 28.73 -9.25
CA ALA A 360 -31.76 29.98 -8.83
C ALA A 360 -31.64 31.04 -9.97
N GLN A 361 -31.36 30.61 -11.20
CA GLN A 361 -31.32 31.52 -12.35
C GLN A 361 -32.69 32.15 -12.64
N THR A 362 -33.77 31.37 -12.45
CA THR A 362 -35.12 31.86 -12.59
C THR A 362 -35.47 32.83 -11.44
N MET A 363 -35.05 32.51 -10.21
CA MET A 363 -35.24 33.37 -9.04
C MET A 363 -34.42 34.68 -9.15
N ALA A 364 -33.25 34.63 -9.75
CA ALA A 364 -32.50 35.85 -10.05
C ALA A 364 -33.29 36.75 -11.01
N LYS A 365 -33.88 36.21 -12.08
CA LYS A 365 -34.77 36.97 -13.01
C LYS A 365 -36.04 37.46 -12.28
N GLU A 366 -36.63 36.62 -11.40
CA GLU A 366 -37.79 36.99 -10.59
C GLU A 366 -37.48 38.20 -9.68
N SER A 367 -36.28 38.22 -9.08
CA SER A 367 -35.85 39.33 -8.25
C SER A 367 -35.82 40.67 -9.06
N VAL A 368 -35.30 40.63 -10.28
CA VAL A 368 -35.30 41.79 -11.17
C VAL A 368 -36.72 42.15 -11.59
N TYR A 369 -37.58 41.16 -11.89
CA TYR A 369 -38.95 41.38 -12.26
C TYR A 369 -39.78 42.10 -11.15
N ARG A 370 -39.64 41.59 -9.90
CA ARG A 370 -40.30 42.24 -8.73
C ARG A 370 -39.77 43.64 -8.46
N LYS A 371 -38.44 43.86 -8.65
CA LYS A 371 -37.85 45.19 -8.59
C LYS A 371 -38.54 46.15 -9.60
N GLY A 372 -38.70 45.70 -10.86
CA GLY A 372 -39.39 46.48 -11.90
C GLY A 372 -40.85 46.77 -11.56
N LYS A 373 -41.57 45.76 -11.01
CA LYS A 373 -42.98 45.99 -10.54
C LYS A 373 -43.07 47.02 -9.44
N LYS A 374 -42.11 46.98 -8.48
CA LYS A 374 -42.06 47.99 -7.41
C LYS A 374 -41.77 49.36 -8.00
N GLN A 375 -40.83 49.53 -8.96
CA GLN A 375 -40.51 50.79 -9.61
C GLN A 375 -41.73 51.36 -10.39
N LEU A 376 -42.52 50.50 -11.05
CA LEU A 376 -43.80 50.93 -11.65
C LEU A 376 -44.75 51.47 -10.61
N ALA A 377 -44.94 50.74 -9.47
CA ALA A 377 -45.84 51.15 -8.42
C ALA A 377 -45.39 52.50 -7.78
N ASP A 378 -44.09 52.68 -7.64
CA ASP A 378 -43.49 53.92 -7.11
C ASP A 378 -43.43 55.10 -8.11
N GLY A 379 -43.95 54.88 -9.36
CA GLY A 379 -43.98 55.93 -10.41
C GLY A 379 -42.60 56.17 -11.06
N GLN A 380 -41.62 55.31 -10.81
CA GLN A 380 -40.25 55.43 -11.34
C GLN A 380 -40.12 54.79 -12.75
N TYR A 381 -40.86 55.33 -13.73
CA TYR A 381 -41.07 54.68 -15.03
C TYR A 381 -39.83 54.50 -15.85
N ASP A 382 -38.84 55.46 -15.82
CA ASP A 382 -37.57 55.34 -16.53
C ASP A 382 -36.76 54.17 -16.03
N LEU A 383 -36.70 53.99 -14.69
CA LEU A 383 -36.01 52.87 -14.05
C LEU A 383 -36.75 51.55 -14.32
N ALA A 384 -38.06 51.53 -14.25
CA ALA A 384 -38.90 50.37 -14.57
C ALA A 384 -38.68 49.91 -16.02
N LEU A 385 -38.71 50.85 -16.99
CA LEU A 385 -38.44 50.58 -18.39
C LEU A 385 -37.07 49.88 -18.58
N SER A 386 -36.03 50.47 -18.02
CA SER A 386 -34.68 49.88 -18.07
C SER A 386 -34.63 48.51 -17.48
N THR A 387 -35.23 48.31 -16.29
CA THR A 387 -35.26 47.06 -15.55
C THR A 387 -35.99 45.95 -16.34
N PHE A 388 -37.16 46.22 -16.91
CA PHE A 388 -37.92 45.23 -17.68
C PHE A 388 -37.30 44.95 -19.06
N SER A 389 -36.73 45.95 -19.73
CA SER A 389 -36.02 45.78 -20.99
C SER A 389 -34.87 44.77 -20.87
N ALA A 390 -34.17 44.77 -19.73
CA ALA A 390 -33.08 43.83 -19.45
C ALA A 390 -33.58 42.36 -19.28
N LEU A 391 -34.84 42.17 -18.97
CA LEU A 391 -35.44 40.82 -18.75
C LEU A 391 -35.97 40.17 -20.07
N GLY A 392 -36.07 40.91 -21.15
CA GLY A 392 -36.51 40.42 -22.44
C GLY A 392 -37.91 39.78 -22.39
N THR A 393 -37.98 38.50 -22.70
CA THR A 393 -39.25 37.74 -22.77
C THR A 393 -39.68 37.09 -21.41
N TYR A 394 -38.99 37.41 -20.33
CA TYR A 394 -39.31 36.83 -19.01
C TYR A 394 -40.66 37.35 -18.51
N LYS A 395 -41.62 36.43 -18.29
CA LYS A 395 -43.00 36.74 -17.87
C LYS A 395 -43.61 37.85 -18.76
N LYS A 396 -44.21 38.86 -18.13
CA LYS A 396 -44.78 40.03 -18.77
C LYS A 396 -43.80 41.23 -18.83
N ALA A 397 -42.46 40.98 -18.86
CA ALA A 397 -41.49 42.06 -18.85
C ALA A 397 -41.62 43.01 -20.04
N TYR A 398 -41.90 42.47 -21.22
CA TYR A 398 -42.12 43.26 -22.42
C TYR A 398 -43.32 44.19 -22.27
N ASP A 399 -44.46 43.65 -21.76
CA ASP A 399 -45.68 44.45 -21.55
C ASP A 399 -45.48 45.54 -20.52
N ASN A 400 -44.81 45.17 -19.39
CA ASN A 400 -44.46 46.13 -18.32
C ASN A 400 -43.50 47.24 -18.83
N ALA A 401 -42.52 46.90 -19.69
CA ALA A 401 -41.63 47.85 -20.32
C ALA A 401 -42.42 48.84 -21.23
N SER A 402 -43.32 48.30 -22.06
CA SER A 402 -44.19 49.07 -22.91
C SER A 402 -45.15 50.01 -22.14
N TYR A 403 -45.67 49.48 -21.03
CA TYR A 403 -46.46 50.28 -20.07
C TYR A 403 -45.65 51.42 -19.48
N ALA A 404 -44.43 51.13 -18.98
CA ALA A 404 -43.53 52.11 -18.44
C ALA A 404 -43.20 53.22 -19.49
N GLN A 405 -42.95 52.81 -20.74
CA GLN A 405 -42.74 53.78 -21.84
C GLN A 405 -43.93 54.68 -22.06
N SER A 406 -45.16 54.12 -22.10
CA SER A 406 -46.37 54.90 -22.27
C SER A 406 -46.56 55.88 -21.08
N ARG A 407 -46.25 55.48 -19.86
CA ARG A 407 -46.31 56.37 -18.68
C ARG A 407 -45.25 57.50 -18.76
N ILE A 408 -44.06 57.26 -19.31
CA ILE A 408 -43.03 58.26 -19.58
C ILE A 408 -43.55 59.27 -20.66
N ASP A 409 -44.18 58.77 -21.73
CA ASP A 409 -44.77 59.59 -22.79
C ASP A 409 -45.90 60.51 -22.25
N MET A 410 -46.74 59.97 -21.33
CA MET A 410 -47.70 60.79 -20.57
C MET A 410 -47.04 61.91 -19.74
N GLN A 411 -45.97 61.60 -19.01
CA GLN A 411 -45.25 62.60 -18.23
C GLN A 411 -44.64 63.73 -19.10
N LYS A 412 -44.30 63.45 -20.36
CA LYS A 412 -43.81 64.40 -21.34
C LYS A 412 -44.92 65.21 -22.02
N GLY A 413 -46.19 64.86 -21.83
CA GLY A 413 -47.33 65.43 -22.51
C GLY A 413 -47.61 64.86 -23.89
N ASP A 414 -46.91 63.77 -24.29
CA ASP A 414 -47.10 63.10 -25.58
C ASP A 414 -48.27 62.12 -25.50
N TYR A 415 -49.48 62.62 -25.14
CA TYR A 415 -50.64 61.82 -24.79
C TYR A 415 -51.14 60.95 -25.95
N GLN A 416 -51.04 61.36 -27.22
CA GLN A 416 -51.44 60.52 -28.35
C GLN A 416 -50.56 59.27 -28.45
N LYS A 417 -49.23 59.46 -28.37
CA LYS A 417 -48.29 58.39 -28.43
C LYS A 417 -48.46 57.43 -27.27
N ALA A 418 -48.70 57.96 -26.04
CA ALA A 418 -48.99 57.18 -24.87
C ALA A 418 -50.28 56.36 -25.05
N LEU A 419 -51.33 56.99 -25.57
CA LEU A 419 -52.63 56.33 -25.80
C LEU A 419 -52.50 55.18 -26.80
N ASP A 420 -51.79 55.33 -27.91
CA ASP A 420 -51.58 54.30 -28.92
C ASP A 420 -50.85 53.08 -28.31
N GLY A 421 -49.87 53.33 -27.45
CA GLY A 421 -49.16 52.27 -26.70
C GLY A 421 -50.06 51.53 -25.69
N LEU A 422 -50.86 52.28 -24.91
CA LEU A 422 -51.74 51.74 -23.88
C LEU A 422 -52.92 50.96 -24.48
N VAL A 423 -53.52 51.43 -25.55
CA VAL A 423 -54.61 50.73 -26.29
C VAL A 423 -54.10 49.39 -26.81
N LYS A 424 -52.89 49.35 -27.37
CA LYS A 424 -52.26 48.12 -27.82
C LYS A 424 -52.05 47.13 -26.66
N LEU A 425 -51.60 47.61 -25.51
CA LEU A 425 -51.42 46.80 -24.32
C LEU A 425 -52.75 46.25 -23.81
N MET A 426 -53.81 47.06 -23.81
CA MET A 426 -55.17 46.67 -23.44
C MET A 426 -55.68 45.54 -24.35
N GLY A 427 -55.40 45.63 -25.67
CA GLY A 427 -55.70 44.56 -26.66
C GLY A 427 -54.99 43.22 -26.34
N TYR A 428 -53.90 43.24 -25.58
CA TYR A 428 -53.21 42.01 -25.06
C TYR A 428 -53.64 41.64 -23.65
N GLY A 429 -54.69 42.29 -23.10
CA GLY A 429 -55.24 41.96 -21.79
C GLY A 429 -54.47 42.57 -20.63
N TYR A 430 -53.70 43.68 -20.84
CA TYR A 430 -53.01 44.41 -19.79
C TYR A 430 -53.95 45.40 -19.14
N GLN A 431 -54.72 44.97 -18.15
CA GLN A 431 -55.78 45.71 -17.49
C GLN A 431 -55.31 47.00 -16.81
N GLU A 432 -54.10 47.03 -16.31
CA GLU A 432 -53.49 48.22 -15.68
C GLU A 432 -53.39 49.44 -16.64
N ALA A 433 -53.60 49.21 -17.97
CA ALA A 433 -53.63 50.31 -18.95
C ALA A 433 -54.98 51.07 -19.00
N GLU A 434 -56.05 50.55 -18.41
CA GLU A 434 -57.40 51.11 -18.51
C GLU A 434 -57.50 52.56 -18.01
N GLU A 435 -57.09 52.81 -16.78
CA GLU A 435 -57.13 54.12 -16.17
C GLU A 435 -56.22 55.14 -16.91
N PRO A 436 -54.92 54.79 -17.22
CA PRO A 436 -54.07 55.66 -18.04
C PRO A 436 -54.63 55.97 -19.43
N ILE A 437 -55.40 55.07 -20.09
CA ILE A 437 -56.10 55.33 -21.34
C ILE A 437 -57.13 56.46 -21.14
N LEU A 438 -57.95 56.37 -20.10
CA LEU A 438 -58.92 57.40 -19.79
C LEU A 438 -58.24 58.75 -19.53
N GLU A 439 -57.12 58.75 -18.81
CA GLU A 439 -56.35 59.96 -18.56
C GLU A 439 -55.79 60.59 -19.84
N CYS A 440 -55.17 59.75 -20.77
CA CYS A 440 -54.68 60.26 -22.04
C CYS A 440 -55.78 60.87 -22.89
N ARG A 441 -56.94 60.24 -22.96
CA ARG A 441 -58.10 60.75 -23.71
C ARG A 441 -58.60 62.07 -23.11
N TYR A 442 -58.67 62.16 -21.77
CA TYR A 442 -59.02 63.40 -21.07
C TYR A 442 -58.06 64.53 -21.40
N GLN A 443 -56.75 64.30 -21.35
CA GLN A 443 -55.72 65.29 -21.63
C GLN A 443 -55.72 65.74 -23.14
N LEU A 444 -55.98 64.80 -24.03
CA LEU A 444 -56.14 65.12 -25.45
C LEU A 444 -57.40 65.96 -25.71
N ALA A 445 -58.51 65.71 -25.08
CA ALA A 445 -59.71 66.47 -25.09
C ALA A 445 -59.44 67.95 -24.61
N ALA A 446 -58.69 68.01 -23.45
CA ALA A 446 -58.31 69.37 -22.91
C ALA A 446 -57.33 70.07 -23.81
N GLN A 447 -56.38 69.40 -24.49
CA GLN A 447 -55.55 70.01 -25.54
C GLN A 447 -56.35 70.52 -26.73
N ALA A 448 -57.33 69.69 -27.23
CA ALA A 448 -58.24 70.11 -28.32
C ALA A 448 -59.09 71.35 -27.92
N GLU A 449 -59.62 71.35 -26.70
CA GLU A 449 -60.33 72.55 -26.16
C GLU A 449 -59.46 73.76 -26.18
N ASN A 450 -58.23 73.74 -25.64
CA ASN A 450 -57.26 74.84 -25.61
C ASN A 450 -56.85 75.31 -27.03
N ASN A 451 -56.87 74.44 -28.03
CA ASN A 451 -56.56 74.74 -29.42
C ASN A 451 -57.79 75.21 -30.21
N GLY A 452 -58.96 75.37 -29.57
CA GLY A 452 -60.17 75.82 -30.21
C GLY A 452 -60.93 74.76 -30.97
N GLN A 453 -60.54 73.52 -30.86
CA GLN A 453 -61.20 72.35 -31.51
C GLN A 453 -62.34 71.84 -30.68
N TYR A 454 -63.32 72.67 -30.35
CA TYR A 454 -64.37 72.46 -29.39
C TYR A 454 -65.29 71.21 -29.70
N ALA A 455 -65.56 71.00 -31.00
CA ALA A 455 -66.39 69.91 -31.43
C ALA A 455 -65.70 68.51 -31.08
N GLN A 456 -64.39 68.47 -31.28
CA GLN A 456 -63.58 67.25 -30.95
C GLN A 456 -63.47 67.08 -29.44
N ALA A 457 -63.18 68.11 -28.69
CA ALA A 457 -63.09 68.13 -27.23
C ALA A 457 -64.44 67.64 -26.60
N TYR A 458 -65.56 68.20 -27.07
CA TYR A 458 -66.89 67.86 -26.61
C TYR A 458 -67.24 66.39 -26.86
N ALA A 459 -66.96 65.88 -28.08
CA ALA A 459 -67.18 64.45 -28.40
C ALA A 459 -66.43 63.50 -27.47
N GLU A 460 -65.16 63.82 -27.20
CA GLU A 460 -64.34 63.03 -26.26
C GLU A 460 -64.80 63.13 -24.81
N TYR A 461 -65.22 64.32 -24.31
CA TYR A 461 -65.77 64.45 -22.99
C TYR A 461 -67.07 63.68 -22.78
N ILE A 462 -67.95 63.65 -23.76
CA ILE A 462 -69.17 62.82 -23.73
C ILE A 462 -68.82 61.36 -23.62
N ASP A 463 -67.89 60.88 -24.43
CA ASP A 463 -67.49 59.46 -24.48
C ASP A 463 -66.76 59.02 -23.15
N LEU A 464 -66.10 59.96 -22.50
CA LEU A 464 -65.49 59.75 -21.19
C LEU A 464 -66.46 59.75 -20.02
N GLY A 465 -67.65 60.36 -20.18
CA GLY A 465 -68.76 60.34 -19.25
C GLY A 465 -68.44 60.87 -17.85
N GLU A 466 -68.48 59.98 -16.87
CA GLU A 466 -68.24 60.33 -15.44
C GLU A 466 -66.74 60.44 -15.06
N TYR A 467 -65.83 60.33 -16.03
CA TYR A 467 -64.40 60.44 -15.75
C TYR A 467 -64.05 61.90 -15.44
N LYS A 468 -63.52 62.17 -14.21
CA LYS A 468 -63.16 63.51 -13.74
C LYS A 468 -64.32 64.53 -13.87
N ASP A 469 -64.05 65.62 -14.52
CA ASP A 469 -65.02 66.71 -14.78
C ASP A 469 -65.58 66.68 -16.21
N CYS A 470 -65.50 65.53 -16.94
CA CYS A 470 -65.93 65.40 -18.31
C CYS A 470 -67.42 65.68 -18.48
N ALA A 471 -68.27 65.20 -17.59
CA ALA A 471 -69.69 65.51 -17.66
C ALA A 471 -70.01 66.99 -17.58
N ASP A 472 -69.29 67.72 -16.72
CA ASP A 472 -69.45 69.18 -16.58
C ASP A 472 -68.90 69.95 -17.80
N LYS A 473 -67.83 69.49 -18.42
CA LYS A 473 -67.22 70.06 -19.65
C LYS A 473 -68.03 69.72 -20.88
N ALA A 474 -68.81 68.69 -20.87
CA ALA A 474 -69.74 68.33 -21.96
C ALA A 474 -71.12 68.96 -21.80
N ALA A 475 -71.46 69.57 -20.67
CA ALA A 475 -72.70 70.29 -20.39
C ALA A 475 -72.58 71.76 -20.88
#